data_8ba1925c511ea09451775c20345d0132
#
_entry.id   8ba1925c511ea09451775c20345d0132
#
_cell.length_a   1.000
_cell.length_b   1.000
_cell.length_c   1.000
_cell.angle_alpha   90.00
_cell.angle_beta   90.00
_cell.angle_gamma   90.00
#
_symmetry.space_group_name_H-M   'P 1'
#
loop_
_entity.id
_entity.type
_entity.pdbx_description
1 polymer ?
#
loop_
_entity_poly.entity_id
_entity_poly.type
_entity_poly.pdbx_seq_one_letter_code
_entity_poly.pdbx_strand_id
1 'polypeptide(L)'
;IEINNMLSTYEQGKYIKDGVNVVILGKPNVGKSSLLNTLSRSQKAIVTEIPGTTRDVIEERINIGNIILNLSDTAGIRKTDDFVEKIGVKRSIEKIDEADLVIYLLNVESDIDDEDKEILSKIQNKGIKLITVINKIDKGQKLKFDSILDELKRFGVNEVIKMSVLNNE
;
A
#
# COMPACT_ATOMS: atom_id res chain seq x y z
N ILE A 1 32.31 -9.94 -4.63
CA ILE A 1 31.87 -8.58 -5.08
C ILE A 1 31.03 -8.72 -6.37
N GLU A 2 31.46 -9.50 -7.37
CA GLU A 2 30.71 -9.67 -8.64
C GLU A 2 29.34 -10.33 -8.46
N ILE A 3 29.23 -11.38 -7.64
CA ILE A 3 27.98 -12.11 -7.41
C ILE A 3 26.91 -11.21 -6.76
N ASN A 4 27.29 -10.36 -5.80
CA ASN A 4 26.37 -9.43 -5.16
C ASN A 4 25.89 -8.34 -6.13
N ASN A 5 26.75 -7.89 -7.03
CA ASN A 5 26.36 -6.94 -8.09
C ASN A 5 25.42 -7.62 -9.10
N MET A 6 25.67 -8.88 -9.47
CA MET A 6 24.78 -9.66 -10.34
C MET A 6 23.41 -9.89 -9.69
N LEU A 7 23.34 -10.20 -8.39
CA LEU A 7 22.09 -10.37 -7.66
C LEU A 7 21.29 -9.08 -7.60
N SER A 8 21.92 -7.93 -7.30
CA SER A 8 21.23 -6.65 -7.30
C SER A 8 20.71 -6.25 -8.68
N THR A 9 21.48 -6.54 -9.74
CA THR A 9 21.06 -6.30 -11.12
C THR A 9 19.91 -7.21 -11.53
N TYR A 10 19.91 -8.46 -11.07
CA TYR A 10 18.83 -9.42 -11.31
C TYR A 10 17.50 -8.96 -10.66
N GLU A 11 17.54 -8.53 -9.40
CA GLU A 11 16.36 -8.00 -8.70
C GLU A 11 15.80 -6.76 -9.40
N GLN A 12 16.67 -5.83 -9.80
CA GLN A 12 16.25 -4.66 -10.58
C GLN A 12 15.63 -5.05 -11.92
N GLY A 13 16.23 -6.00 -12.63
CA GLY A 13 15.70 -6.53 -13.90
C GLY A 13 14.34 -7.19 -13.75
N LYS A 14 14.11 -7.92 -12.65
CA LYS A 14 12.83 -8.51 -12.31
C LYS A 14 11.75 -7.45 -12.17
N TYR A 15 11.98 -6.40 -11.38
CA TYR A 15 11.01 -5.31 -11.17
C TYR A 15 10.69 -4.53 -12.45
N ILE A 16 11.66 -4.40 -13.36
CA ILE A 16 11.42 -3.75 -14.65
C ILE A 16 10.55 -4.63 -15.57
N LYS A 17 10.77 -5.94 -15.56
CA LYS A 17 10.08 -6.89 -16.43
C LYS A 17 8.71 -7.29 -15.90
N ASP A 18 8.65 -7.71 -14.65
CA ASP A 18 7.46 -8.34 -14.05
C ASP A 18 6.62 -7.31 -13.28
N GLY A 19 7.19 -6.17 -12.94
CA GLY A 19 6.59 -5.14 -12.10
C GLY A 19 6.80 -5.41 -10.61
N VAL A 20 6.26 -4.51 -9.79
CA VAL A 20 6.30 -4.55 -8.32
C VAL A 20 4.92 -4.90 -7.81
N ASN A 21 4.78 -5.96 -7.04
CA ASN A 21 3.52 -6.33 -6.40
C ASN A 21 3.28 -5.44 -5.19
N VAL A 22 2.23 -4.60 -5.28
CA VAL A 22 1.91 -3.60 -4.27
C VAL A 22 0.58 -3.95 -3.61
N VAL A 23 0.59 -3.96 -2.30
CA VAL A 23 -0.62 -4.10 -1.49
C VAL A 23 -0.90 -2.80 -0.74
N ILE A 24 -2.13 -2.28 -0.88
CA ILE A 24 -2.59 -1.09 -0.17
C ILE A 24 -3.42 -1.54 1.03
N LEU A 25 -2.93 -1.26 2.23
CA LEU A 25 -3.55 -1.63 3.48
C LEU A 25 -3.96 -0.39 4.29
N GLY A 26 -4.82 -0.60 5.26
CA GLY A 26 -5.30 0.42 6.20
C GLY A 26 -6.78 0.22 6.48
N LYS A 27 -7.25 0.81 7.56
CA LYS A 27 -8.63 0.73 8.02
C LYS A 27 -9.64 1.21 6.98
N PRO A 28 -10.92 0.91 7.18
CA PRO A 28 -12.00 1.50 6.40
C PRO A 28 -11.95 3.04 6.43
N ASN A 29 -12.39 3.65 5.35
CA ASN A 29 -12.51 5.10 5.22
C ASN A 29 -11.22 5.94 5.42
N VAL A 30 -10.04 5.30 5.45
CA VAL A 30 -8.75 6.02 5.49
C VAL A 30 -8.37 6.66 4.15
N GLY A 31 -9.06 6.28 3.05
CA GLY A 31 -8.84 6.85 1.73
C GLY A 31 -8.15 5.93 0.73
N LYS A 32 -8.15 4.60 0.95
CA LYS A 32 -7.54 3.62 0.03
C LYS A 32 -8.07 3.74 -1.40
N SER A 33 -9.39 3.76 -1.56
CA SER A 33 -10.03 3.90 -2.89
C SER A 33 -9.72 5.24 -3.56
N SER A 34 -9.64 6.31 -2.77
CA SER A 34 -9.29 7.63 -3.27
C SER A 34 -7.85 7.69 -3.75
N LEU A 35 -6.91 7.13 -2.99
CA LEU A 35 -5.51 7.00 -3.39
C LEU A 35 -5.39 6.21 -4.69
N LEU A 36 -6.04 5.04 -4.76
CA LEU A 36 -6.04 4.20 -5.95
C LEU A 36 -6.56 4.98 -7.17
N ASN A 37 -7.70 5.65 -7.04
CA ASN A 37 -8.28 6.44 -8.13
C ASN A 37 -7.34 7.58 -8.58
N THR A 38 -6.63 8.21 -7.64
CA THR A 38 -5.66 9.26 -7.97
C THR A 38 -4.47 8.68 -8.71
N LEU A 39 -3.92 7.55 -8.26
CA LEU A 39 -2.82 6.86 -8.95
C LEU A 39 -3.23 6.41 -10.35
N SER A 40 -4.44 5.86 -10.52
CA SER A 40 -4.94 5.40 -11.81
C SER A 40 -5.24 6.55 -12.80
N ARG A 41 -5.57 7.75 -12.31
CA ARG A 41 -5.83 8.93 -13.15
C ARG A 41 -4.58 9.67 -13.55
N SER A 42 -3.57 9.71 -12.71
CA SER A 42 -2.34 10.47 -12.92
C SER A 42 -1.44 9.89 -14.02
N GLN A 43 -1.63 8.64 -14.34
CA GLN A 43 -0.89 7.95 -15.40
C GLN A 43 -1.90 7.23 -16.30
N LYS A 44 -1.77 7.35 -17.62
CA LYS A 44 -2.59 6.59 -18.57
C LYS A 44 -2.41 5.10 -18.26
N ALA A 45 -3.28 4.55 -17.42
CA ALA A 45 -3.31 3.13 -17.13
C ALA A 45 -3.58 2.42 -18.46
N ILE A 46 -2.57 1.76 -18.99
CA ILE A 46 -2.78 0.79 -20.05
C ILE A 46 -3.32 -0.43 -19.32
N VAL A 47 -4.64 -0.49 -19.19
CA VAL A 47 -5.33 -1.72 -18.77
C VAL A 47 -5.18 -2.70 -19.93
N THR A 48 -4.15 -3.50 -19.91
CA THR A 48 -4.07 -4.66 -20.82
C THR A 48 -4.82 -5.79 -20.13
N GLU A 49 -6.07 -6.01 -20.54
CA GLU A 49 -6.72 -7.30 -20.34
C GLU A 49 -5.88 -8.32 -21.12
N ILE A 50 -5.11 -9.13 -20.45
CA ILE A 50 -4.47 -10.29 -21.08
C ILE A 50 -5.54 -11.39 -21.09
N PRO A 51 -6.10 -11.77 -22.26
CA PRO A 51 -7.03 -12.88 -22.32
C PRO A 51 -6.28 -14.17 -22.00
N GLY A 52 -6.67 -14.89 -20.97
CA GLY A 52 -6.15 -16.23 -20.70
C GLY A 52 -5.85 -16.58 -19.24
N THR A 53 -5.91 -15.65 -18.29
CA THR A 53 -5.71 -15.95 -16.88
C THR A 53 -7.06 -15.97 -16.13
N THR A 54 -7.79 -17.07 -16.26
CA THR A 54 -9.14 -17.25 -15.69
C THR A 54 -9.14 -17.63 -14.20
N ARG A 55 -8.06 -17.42 -13.46
CA ARG A 55 -7.99 -17.79 -12.03
C ARG A 55 -7.37 -16.74 -11.10
N ASP A 56 -6.81 -15.65 -11.63
CA ASP A 56 -6.13 -14.67 -10.80
C ASP A 56 -7.01 -13.43 -10.59
N VAL A 57 -7.04 -12.98 -9.35
CA VAL A 57 -7.70 -11.77 -8.86
C VAL A 57 -7.38 -10.62 -9.82
N ILE A 58 -8.39 -9.83 -10.20
CA ILE A 58 -8.24 -8.69 -11.11
C ILE A 58 -7.21 -7.73 -10.50
N GLU A 59 -6.00 -7.81 -11.00
CA GLU A 59 -4.91 -6.92 -10.63
C GLU A 59 -4.98 -5.66 -11.50
N GLU A 60 -5.02 -4.51 -10.88
CA GLU A 60 -4.88 -3.25 -11.61
C GLU A 60 -3.40 -2.96 -11.79
N ARG A 61 -2.97 -2.72 -13.03
CA ARG A 61 -1.60 -2.34 -13.37
C ARG A 61 -1.50 -0.85 -13.60
N ILE A 62 -0.59 -0.22 -12.87
CA ILE A 62 -0.32 1.22 -13.00
C ILE A 62 1.15 1.40 -13.39
N ASN A 63 1.39 2.18 -14.44
CA ASN A 63 2.75 2.54 -14.84
C ASN A 63 3.16 3.85 -14.17
N ILE A 64 4.23 3.81 -13.39
CA ILE A 64 4.85 5.00 -12.82
C ILE A 64 6.27 5.13 -13.41
N GLY A 65 6.42 6.03 -14.37
CA GLY A 65 7.68 6.15 -15.14
C GLY A 65 7.95 4.85 -15.91
N ASN A 66 9.03 4.16 -15.58
CA ASN A 66 9.42 2.89 -16.20
C ASN A 66 9.11 1.65 -15.33
N ILE A 67 8.35 1.83 -14.27
CA ILE A 67 8.02 0.74 -13.32
C ILE A 67 6.54 0.44 -13.40
N ILE A 68 6.21 -0.85 -13.48
CA ILE A 68 4.84 -1.35 -13.42
C ILE A 68 4.53 -1.68 -11.96
N LEU A 69 3.47 -1.09 -11.41
CA LEU A 69 2.91 -1.50 -10.13
C LEU A 69 1.73 -2.44 -10.38
N ASN A 70 1.83 -3.66 -9.88
CA ASN A 70 0.74 -4.63 -9.87
C ASN A 70 -0.02 -4.46 -8.54
N LEU A 71 -1.22 -3.89 -8.58
CA LEU A 71 -2.02 -3.66 -7.39
C LEU A 71 -2.93 -4.86 -7.13
N SER A 72 -2.69 -5.56 -6.04
CA SER A 72 -3.52 -6.69 -5.63
C SER A 72 -4.81 -6.20 -4.96
N ASP A 73 -5.97 -6.84 -5.31
CA ASP A 73 -7.28 -6.67 -4.67
C ASP A 73 -7.94 -5.30 -4.76
N THR A 74 -7.87 -4.68 -5.93
CA THR A 74 -8.63 -3.45 -6.18
C THR A 74 -10.14 -3.66 -6.09
N ALA A 75 -10.63 -4.90 -6.27
CA ALA A 75 -12.05 -5.24 -6.17
C ALA A 75 -12.62 -5.06 -4.75
N GLY A 76 -11.83 -5.40 -3.71
CA GLY A 76 -12.19 -5.14 -2.31
C GLY A 76 -12.16 -3.66 -1.96
N ILE A 77 -11.30 -2.88 -2.62
CA ILE A 77 -11.19 -1.43 -2.42
C ILE A 77 -12.34 -0.68 -3.11
N ARG A 78 -12.85 -1.21 -4.26
CA ARG A 78 -13.93 -0.55 -5.05
C ARG A 78 -15.35 -0.86 -4.61
N LYS A 79 -15.56 -1.96 -3.87
CA LYS A 79 -16.91 -2.48 -3.50
C LYS A 79 -17.21 -2.31 -2.01
N THR A 80 -16.66 -1.34 -1.34
CA THR A 80 -16.97 -1.14 0.07
C THR A 80 -18.32 -0.50 0.27
N ASP A 81 -19.22 -1.27 0.87
CA ASP A 81 -20.11 -0.79 1.91
C ASP A 81 -20.30 -1.90 2.95
N ASP A 82 -19.83 -1.66 4.15
CA ASP A 82 -20.24 -2.12 5.47
C ASP A 82 -20.21 -3.60 5.90
N PHE A 83 -20.11 -4.62 5.06
CA PHE A 83 -20.27 -6.00 5.52
C PHE A 83 -18.99 -6.88 5.54
N VAL A 84 -17.85 -6.38 5.03
CA VAL A 84 -16.62 -7.18 4.81
C VAL A 84 -15.53 -6.92 5.85
N GLU A 85 -15.75 -6.03 6.81
CA GLU A 85 -14.69 -5.47 7.66
C GLU A 85 -14.00 -6.45 8.62
N LYS A 86 -14.73 -7.39 9.23
CA LYS A 86 -14.10 -8.37 10.16
C LYS A 86 -13.30 -9.48 9.47
N ILE A 87 -13.49 -9.70 8.19
CA ILE A 87 -12.68 -10.62 7.36
C ILE A 87 -11.41 -9.93 6.85
N GLY A 88 -11.34 -8.60 6.96
CA GLY A 88 -10.32 -7.75 6.34
C GLY A 88 -8.90 -7.99 6.83
N VAL A 89 -8.68 -8.07 8.15
CA VAL A 89 -7.33 -8.19 8.72
C VAL A 89 -6.68 -9.49 8.30
N LYS A 90 -7.38 -10.61 8.43
CA LYS A 90 -6.82 -11.92 8.08
C LYS A 90 -6.45 -12.00 6.59
N ARG A 91 -7.31 -11.49 5.71
CA ARG A 91 -7.02 -11.39 4.28
C ARG A 91 -5.90 -10.39 3.96
N SER A 92 -5.85 -9.27 4.68
CA SER A 92 -4.76 -8.28 4.55
C SER A 92 -3.42 -8.91 4.92
N ILE A 93 -3.41 -9.73 5.98
CA ILE A 93 -2.25 -10.46 6.45
C ILE A 93 -1.78 -11.49 5.41
N GLU A 94 -2.69 -12.23 4.78
CA GLU A 94 -2.36 -13.19 3.72
C GLU A 94 -1.73 -12.51 2.50
N LYS A 95 -2.21 -11.31 2.14
CA LYS A 95 -1.68 -10.54 1.01
C LYS A 95 -0.30 -9.94 1.24
N ILE A 96 0.05 -9.63 2.50
CA ILE A 96 1.41 -9.20 2.83
C ILE A 96 2.43 -10.26 2.39
N ASP A 97 2.06 -11.53 2.39
CA ASP A 97 2.97 -12.63 2.05
C ASP A 97 3.40 -12.64 0.58
N GLU A 98 2.64 -12.03 -0.30
CA GLU A 98 2.88 -11.97 -1.76
C GLU A 98 3.36 -10.59 -2.23
N ALA A 99 3.44 -9.62 -1.31
CA ALA A 99 3.78 -8.25 -1.64
C ALA A 99 5.30 -8.00 -1.68
N ASP A 100 5.76 -7.28 -2.70
CA ASP A 100 7.10 -6.70 -2.75
C ASP A 100 7.13 -5.35 -1.99
N LEU A 101 5.99 -4.65 -1.95
CA LEU A 101 5.81 -3.35 -1.31
C LEU A 101 4.43 -3.25 -0.68
N VAL A 102 4.39 -2.77 0.56
CA VAL A 102 3.13 -2.41 1.23
C VAL A 102 3.02 -0.89 1.32
N ILE A 103 1.87 -0.35 0.91
CA ILE A 103 1.46 1.03 1.18
C ILE A 103 0.44 0.98 2.31
N TYR A 104 0.83 1.47 3.49
CA TYR A 104 -0.03 1.46 4.66
C TYR A 104 -0.62 2.84 4.91
N LEU A 105 -1.96 2.96 4.77
CA LEU A 105 -2.68 4.21 4.95
C LEU A 105 -3.25 4.32 6.37
N LEU A 106 -2.93 5.43 7.00
CA LEU A 106 -3.50 5.87 8.28
C LEU A 106 -4.33 7.14 8.08
N ASN A 107 -5.30 7.36 8.94
CA ASN A 107 -6.05 8.60 9.02
C ASN A 107 -5.54 9.43 10.20
N VAL A 108 -5.20 10.69 9.96
CA VAL A 108 -4.73 11.60 11.02
C VAL A 108 -5.74 11.79 12.16
N GLU A 109 -7.03 11.54 11.90
CA GLU A 109 -8.09 11.65 12.90
C GLU A 109 -8.16 10.43 13.85
N SER A 110 -7.55 9.29 13.49
CA SER A 110 -7.62 8.04 14.24
C SER A 110 -6.32 7.73 14.94
N ASP A 111 -6.38 7.09 16.10
CA ASP A 111 -5.21 6.56 16.78
C ASP A 111 -4.80 5.21 16.17
N ILE A 112 -3.52 4.86 16.34
CA ILE A 112 -3.01 3.53 16.00
C ILE A 112 -3.51 2.55 17.06
N ASP A 113 -4.34 1.60 16.67
CA ASP A 113 -4.85 0.56 17.57
C ASP A 113 -4.09 -0.76 17.46
N ASP A 114 -4.58 -1.78 18.14
CA ASP A 114 -3.92 -3.08 18.18
C ASP A 114 -3.92 -3.81 16.84
N GLU A 115 -4.93 -3.56 15.98
CA GLU A 115 -4.99 -4.09 14.62
C GLU A 115 -3.90 -3.47 13.73
N ASP A 116 -3.72 -2.16 13.79
CA ASP A 116 -2.65 -1.47 13.09
C ASP A 116 -1.27 -2.00 13.54
N LYS A 117 -1.10 -2.20 14.87
CA LYS A 117 0.15 -2.71 15.45
C LYS A 117 0.47 -4.12 14.98
N GLU A 118 -0.53 -5.00 14.89
CA GLU A 118 -0.38 -6.37 14.38
C GLU A 118 0.10 -6.36 12.93
N ILE A 119 -0.53 -5.56 12.07
CA ILE A 119 -0.15 -5.41 10.66
C ILE A 119 1.27 -4.87 10.52
N LEU A 120 1.60 -3.77 11.22
CA LEU A 120 2.92 -3.16 11.18
C LEU A 120 4.01 -4.12 11.67
N SER A 121 3.75 -4.84 12.77
CA SER A 121 4.67 -5.85 13.31
C SER A 121 4.93 -6.96 12.30
N LYS A 122 3.89 -7.42 11.59
CA LYS A 122 4.06 -8.46 10.58
C LYS A 122 4.88 -8.00 9.40
N ILE A 123 4.65 -6.79 8.90
CA ILE A 123 5.43 -6.19 7.81
C ILE A 123 6.90 -6.09 8.22
N GLN A 124 7.17 -5.59 9.42
CA GLN A 124 8.52 -5.46 9.97
C GLN A 124 9.23 -6.82 10.09
N ASN A 125 8.56 -7.81 10.67
CA ASN A 125 9.12 -9.16 10.87
C ASN A 125 9.47 -9.87 9.56
N LYS A 126 8.74 -9.57 8.48
CA LYS A 126 8.99 -10.12 7.14
C LYS A 126 10.03 -9.33 6.34
N GLY A 127 10.40 -8.15 6.80
CA GLY A 127 11.34 -7.28 6.10
C GLY A 127 10.81 -6.74 4.77
N ILE A 128 9.47 -6.70 4.59
CA ILE A 128 8.84 -6.18 3.39
C ILE A 128 8.97 -4.66 3.37
N LYS A 129 9.20 -4.10 2.19
CA LYS A 129 9.27 -2.64 2.02
C LYS A 129 7.94 -1.99 2.37
N LEU A 130 7.99 -0.92 3.17
CA LEU A 130 6.82 -0.22 3.67
C LEU A 130 6.88 1.26 3.31
N ILE A 131 5.81 1.76 2.72
CA ILE A 131 5.52 3.19 2.60
C ILE A 131 4.33 3.48 3.50
N THR A 132 4.54 4.28 4.53
CA THR A 132 3.45 4.71 5.41
C THR A 132 2.92 6.06 4.97
N VAL A 133 1.61 6.17 4.83
CA VAL A 133 0.92 7.37 4.38
C VAL A 133 -0.06 7.82 5.46
N ILE A 134 0.06 9.06 5.93
CA ILE A 134 -0.93 9.68 6.80
C ILE A 134 -1.79 10.60 5.94
N ASN A 135 -3.04 10.18 5.74
CA ASN A 135 -4.02 10.88 4.92
C ASN A 135 -4.93 11.79 5.77
N LYS A 136 -5.66 12.66 5.09
CA LYS A 136 -6.58 13.65 5.64
C LYS A 136 -5.88 14.66 6.56
N ILE A 137 -4.67 15.06 6.23
CA ILE A 137 -3.92 16.06 7.02
C ILE A 137 -4.64 17.39 7.14
N ASP A 138 -5.54 17.71 6.21
CA ASP A 138 -6.44 18.85 6.24
C ASP A 138 -7.36 18.90 7.48
N LYS A 139 -7.60 17.74 8.10
CA LYS A 139 -8.48 17.59 9.28
C LYS A 139 -7.73 17.41 10.60
N GLY A 140 -6.43 17.14 10.53
CA GLY A 140 -5.64 16.78 11.69
C GLY A 140 -5.10 17.95 12.48
N GLN A 141 -5.02 17.79 13.80
CA GLN A 141 -4.29 18.69 14.68
C GLN A 141 -2.82 18.24 14.78
N LYS A 142 -1.91 19.20 14.92
CA LYS A 142 -0.46 18.94 15.02
C LYS A 142 -0.11 17.93 16.11
N LEU A 143 -0.70 18.07 17.30
CA LEU A 143 -0.44 17.16 18.43
C LEU A 143 -0.79 15.70 18.13
N LYS A 144 -1.88 15.47 17.41
CA LYS A 144 -2.32 14.12 17.03
C LYS A 144 -1.38 13.51 16.00
N PHE A 145 -0.92 14.31 15.04
CA PHE A 145 0.07 13.88 14.07
C PHE A 145 1.38 13.46 14.72
N ASP A 146 1.90 14.25 15.67
CA ASP A 146 3.13 13.95 16.37
C ASP A 146 3.00 12.65 17.20
N SER A 147 1.84 12.41 17.83
CA SER A 147 1.55 11.15 18.54
C SER A 147 1.59 9.93 17.61
N ILE A 148 0.99 10.03 16.41
CA ILE A 148 1.02 8.96 15.41
C ILE A 148 2.46 8.68 14.98
N LEU A 149 3.27 9.72 14.72
CA LEU A 149 4.67 9.55 14.34
C LEU A 149 5.49 8.84 15.42
N ASP A 150 5.29 9.18 16.68
CA ASP A 150 6.04 8.57 17.78
C ASP A 150 5.66 7.09 17.97
N GLU A 151 4.39 6.73 17.74
CA GLU A 151 3.97 5.33 17.72
C GLU A 151 4.58 4.58 16.54
N LEU A 152 4.57 5.14 15.33
CA LEU A 152 5.14 4.52 14.12
C LEU A 152 6.65 4.25 14.24
N LYS A 153 7.39 5.13 14.90
CA LYS A 153 8.84 4.94 15.16
C LYS A 153 9.12 3.65 15.94
N ARG A 154 8.23 3.22 16.82
CA ARG A 154 8.38 1.96 17.58
C ARG A 154 8.37 0.73 16.69
N PHE A 155 7.76 0.84 15.50
CA PHE A 155 7.73 -0.20 14.47
C PHE A 155 8.80 0.02 13.38
N GLY A 156 9.82 0.87 13.66
CA GLY A 156 10.91 1.13 12.71
C GLY A 156 10.51 2.01 11.52
N VAL A 157 9.32 2.63 11.55
CA VAL A 157 8.87 3.56 10.51
C VAL A 157 9.45 4.94 10.80
N ASN A 158 10.46 5.33 10.01
CA ASN A 158 11.15 6.62 10.19
C ASN A 158 10.66 7.69 9.22
N GLU A 159 10.08 7.28 8.10
CA GLU A 159 9.60 8.19 7.06
C GLU A 159 8.12 7.94 6.79
N VAL A 160 7.36 9.02 6.69
CA VAL A 160 5.94 8.98 6.37
C VAL A 160 5.62 10.02 5.31
N ILE A 161 4.71 9.68 4.39
CA ILE A 161 4.15 10.60 3.44
C ILE A 161 2.91 11.23 4.06
N LYS A 162 2.85 12.55 4.06
CA LYS A 162 1.67 13.32 4.46
C LYS A 162 0.88 13.65 3.22
N MET A 163 -0.44 13.40 3.24
CA MET A 163 -1.26 13.74 2.09
C MET A 163 -2.70 14.12 2.48
N SER A 164 -3.33 14.88 1.61
CA SER A 164 -4.77 15.05 1.56
C SER A 164 -5.26 14.71 0.16
N VAL A 165 -5.78 13.50 -0.02
CA VAL A 165 -6.26 13.06 -1.35
C VAL A 165 -7.39 13.95 -1.87
N LEU A 166 -8.18 14.56 -1.00
CA LEU A 166 -9.27 15.44 -1.39
C LEU A 166 -8.75 16.77 -1.94
N ASN A 167 -7.65 17.28 -1.39
CA ASN A 167 -7.09 18.59 -1.77
C ASN A 167 -6.00 18.49 -2.83
N ASN A 168 -5.65 17.28 -3.29
CA ASN A 168 -4.49 17.02 -4.16
C ASN A 168 -3.15 17.53 -3.58
N GLU A 169 -2.99 17.42 -2.26
CA GLU A 169 -1.80 17.79 -1.50
C GLU A 169 -1.04 16.54 -1.02
#